data_e9eac26a94962398d75b47ca366b303f
#
_entry.id   e9eac26a94962398d75b47ca366b303f
#
_cell.length_a   1.000
_cell.length_b   1.000
_cell.length_c   1.000
_cell.angle_alpha   90.00
_cell.angle_beta   90.00
_cell.angle_gamma   90.00
#
_symmetry.space_group_name_H-M   'P 1'
#
loop_
_entity.id
_entity.type
_entity.pdbx_description
1 polymer ?
#
loop_
_entity_poly.entity_id
_entity_poly.type
_entity_poly.pdbx_seq_one_letter_code
_entity_poly.pdbx_strand_id
1 'polypeptide(L)'
;MPQSSAKLVIDRPERYAKQLASHIGHKAQAISEADGITTVTFGFGGTGTIAVDSESVLLTGDAGNQEDLEKIQNILGKHLLKFAKLEDQQLDWN
;
A
#
# COMPACT_ATOMS: atom_id res chain seq x y z
N MET A 1 -9.96 -8.33 13.67
CA MET A 1 -10.03 -7.35 12.59
C MET A 1 -9.24 -7.86 11.40
N PRO A 2 -9.78 -7.79 10.17
CA PRO A 2 -9.05 -8.28 9.01
C PRO A 2 -7.77 -7.51 8.77
N GLN A 3 -6.71 -8.23 8.56
CA GLN A 3 -5.39 -7.68 8.24
C GLN A 3 -4.79 -8.47 7.10
N SER A 4 -3.98 -7.81 6.30
CA SER A 4 -3.32 -8.46 5.19
C SER A 4 -2.01 -7.74 4.86
N SER A 5 -1.09 -8.45 4.24
CA SER A 5 0.16 -7.86 3.80
C SER A 5 0.58 -8.44 2.46
N ALA A 6 1.34 -7.67 1.71
CA ALA A 6 1.89 -8.09 0.43
C ALA A 6 3.28 -7.50 0.26
N LYS A 7 4.08 -8.15 -0.57
CA LYS A 7 5.45 -7.73 -0.83
C LYS A 7 5.69 -7.77 -2.34
N LEU A 8 6.24 -6.68 -2.88
CA LEU A 8 6.64 -6.62 -4.27
C LEU A 8 8.15 -6.45 -4.34
N VAL A 9 8.84 -7.48 -4.83
CA VAL A 9 10.29 -7.40 -5.07
C VAL A 9 10.50 -6.62 -6.36
N ILE A 10 11.20 -5.50 -6.27
CA ILE A 10 11.37 -4.61 -7.40
C ILE A 10 12.65 -3.78 -7.23
N ASP A 11 13.25 -3.40 -8.33
CA ASP A 11 14.40 -2.51 -8.33
C ASP A 11 13.95 -1.11 -7.88
N ARG A 12 14.78 -0.46 -7.05
CA ARG A 12 14.51 0.88 -6.53
C ARG A 12 13.16 0.98 -5.78
N PRO A 13 12.94 0.14 -4.77
CA PRO A 13 11.64 0.10 -4.09
C PRO A 13 11.24 1.42 -3.44
N GLU A 14 12.18 2.19 -2.88
CA GLU A 14 11.83 3.44 -2.24
C GLU A 14 11.27 4.48 -3.22
N ARG A 15 11.66 4.41 -4.48
CA ARG A 15 11.12 5.31 -5.51
C ARG A 15 9.64 5.06 -5.72
N TYR A 16 9.27 3.79 -5.85
CA TYR A 16 7.88 3.42 -6.09
C TYR A 16 7.03 3.62 -4.84
N ALA A 17 7.58 3.33 -3.66
CA ALA A 17 6.87 3.56 -2.41
C ALA A 17 6.56 5.05 -2.22
N LYS A 18 7.53 5.91 -2.52
CA LYS A 18 7.34 7.36 -2.40
C LYS A 18 6.30 7.87 -3.39
N GLN A 19 6.34 7.36 -4.62
CA GLN A 19 5.38 7.74 -5.64
C GLN A 19 3.97 7.30 -5.26
N LEU A 20 3.84 6.07 -4.74
CA LEU A 20 2.57 5.55 -4.27
C LEU A 20 2.02 6.39 -3.13
N ALA A 21 2.86 6.69 -2.13
CA ALA A 21 2.45 7.49 -0.98
C ALA A 21 1.97 8.87 -1.40
N SER A 22 2.67 9.51 -2.32
CA SER A 22 2.29 10.82 -2.83
C SER A 22 0.92 10.77 -3.54
N HIS A 23 0.71 9.75 -4.35
CA HIS A 23 -0.54 9.59 -5.08
C HIS A 23 -1.71 9.29 -4.13
N ILE A 24 -1.52 8.35 -3.22
CA ILE A 24 -2.56 7.94 -2.28
C ILE A 24 -2.90 9.07 -1.30
N GLY A 25 -1.91 9.90 -0.95
CA GLY A 25 -2.13 11.02 -0.05
C GLY A 25 -3.22 11.98 -0.50
N HIS A 26 -3.46 12.07 -1.81
CA HIS A 26 -4.52 12.92 -2.34
C HIS A 26 -5.92 12.33 -2.12
N LYS A 27 -6.02 11.03 -1.83
CA LYS A 27 -7.28 10.33 -1.68
C LYS A 27 -7.53 9.89 -0.24
N ALA A 28 -6.52 9.98 0.61
CA ALA A 28 -6.60 9.52 1.99
C ALA A 28 -7.17 10.61 2.88
N GLN A 29 -7.78 10.21 3.99
CA GLN A 29 -8.22 11.13 5.02
C GLN A 29 -7.02 11.73 5.76
N ALA A 30 -6.01 10.91 6.01
CA ALA A 30 -4.79 11.35 6.66
C ALA A 30 -3.61 10.48 6.21
N ILE A 31 -2.43 11.06 6.23
CA ILE A 31 -1.21 10.33 5.90
C ILE A 31 -0.11 10.81 6.85
N SER A 32 0.70 9.88 7.34
CA SER A 32 1.82 10.20 8.20
C SER A 32 3.00 9.30 7.87
N GLU A 33 4.19 9.77 8.17
CA GLU A 33 5.41 9.00 7.95
C GLU A 33 6.25 9.01 9.21
N ALA A 34 6.73 7.84 9.61
CA ALA A 34 7.63 7.69 10.74
C ALA A 34 8.47 6.44 10.53
N ASP A 35 9.78 6.55 10.79
CA ASP A 35 10.73 5.43 10.71
C ASP A 35 10.71 4.71 9.35
N GLY A 36 10.51 5.46 8.27
CA GLY A 36 10.49 4.89 6.93
C GLY A 36 9.20 4.19 6.56
N ILE A 37 8.18 4.26 7.41
CA ILE A 37 6.88 3.65 7.16
C ILE A 37 5.85 4.76 6.97
N THR A 38 5.15 4.71 5.85
CA THR A 38 4.05 5.63 5.58
C THR A 38 2.74 4.96 5.97
N THR A 39 1.99 5.60 6.86
CA THR A 39 0.69 5.11 7.30
C THR A 39 -0.40 5.97 6.65
N VAL A 40 -1.33 5.32 6.00
CA VAL A 40 -2.43 5.98 5.28
C VAL A 40 -3.73 5.62 5.99
N THR A 41 -4.49 6.64 6.40
CA THR A 41 -5.79 6.44 7.01
C THR A 41 -6.87 6.76 5.98
N PHE A 42 -7.75 5.80 5.75
CA PHE A 42 -8.83 5.95 4.77
C PHE A 42 -10.12 6.38 5.44
N GLY A 43 -10.89 7.20 4.74
CA GLY A 43 -12.13 7.74 5.29
C GLY A 43 -13.21 6.71 5.56
N PHE A 44 -13.12 5.54 4.92
CA PHE A 44 -14.10 4.47 5.15
C PHE A 44 -13.77 3.59 6.37
N GLY A 45 -12.69 3.88 7.09
CA GLY A 45 -12.43 3.25 8.37
C GLY A 45 -11.31 2.23 8.42
N GLY A 46 -10.43 2.24 7.43
CA GLY A 46 -9.28 1.34 7.42
C GLY A 46 -7.96 2.08 7.34
N THR A 47 -6.86 1.38 7.58
CA THR A 47 -5.52 1.94 7.43
C THR A 47 -4.67 1.03 6.54
N GLY A 48 -3.72 1.64 5.86
CA GLY A 48 -2.73 0.90 5.10
C GLY A 48 -1.33 1.42 5.41
N THR A 49 -0.32 0.61 5.23
CA THR A 49 1.06 1.06 5.37
C THR A 49 1.86 0.75 4.13
N ILE A 50 2.83 1.61 3.85
CA ILE A 50 3.76 1.46 2.75
C ILE A 50 5.15 1.55 3.36
N ALA A 51 5.92 0.48 3.23
CA ALA A 51 7.29 0.44 3.74
C ALA A 51 8.18 -0.15 2.66
N VAL A 52 9.49 -0.05 2.86
CA VAL A 52 10.45 -0.64 1.92
C VAL A 52 11.53 -1.36 2.69
N ASP A 53 12.08 -2.41 2.07
CA ASP A 53 13.35 -2.99 2.50
C ASP A 53 14.35 -2.82 1.35
N SER A 54 15.48 -3.51 1.41
CA SER A 54 16.54 -3.33 0.41
C SER A 54 16.12 -3.74 -1.00
N GLU A 55 15.10 -4.56 -1.15
CA GLU A 55 14.74 -5.17 -2.43
C GLU A 55 13.26 -5.08 -2.77
N SER A 56 12.43 -4.60 -1.86
CA SER A 56 10.97 -4.71 -2.07
C SER A 56 10.19 -3.57 -1.44
N VAL A 57 8.95 -3.42 -1.91
CA VAL A 57 7.93 -2.57 -1.30
C VAL A 57 7.01 -3.48 -0.49
N LEU A 58 6.75 -3.09 0.76
CA LEU A 58 5.91 -3.84 1.68
C LEU A 58 4.62 -3.07 1.91
N LEU A 59 3.49 -3.72 1.67
CA LEU A 59 2.18 -3.12 1.85
C LEU A 59 1.42 -3.89 2.92
N THR A 60 0.71 -3.17 3.79
CA THR A 60 -0.18 -3.80 4.74
C THR A 60 -1.54 -3.12 4.70
N GLY A 61 -2.56 -3.85 5.08
CA GLY A 61 -3.91 -3.32 5.22
C GLY A 61 -4.52 -3.81 6.52
N ASP A 62 -5.31 -2.96 7.15
CA ASP A 62 -6.04 -3.28 8.39
C ASP A 62 -7.38 -2.57 8.30
N ALA A 63 -8.46 -3.31 8.45
CA ALA A 63 -9.80 -2.76 8.32
C ALA A 63 -10.75 -3.40 9.31
N GLY A 64 -11.94 -2.82 9.45
CA GLY A 64 -12.96 -3.34 10.35
C GLY A 64 -13.72 -4.53 9.79
N ASN A 65 -13.66 -4.74 8.48
CA ASN A 65 -14.33 -5.85 7.82
C ASN A 65 -13.59 -6.21 6.53
N GLN A 66 -13.96 -7.35 5.95
CA GLN A 66 -13.29 -7.88 4.77
C GLN A 66 -13.50 -6.99 3.54
N GLU A 67 -14.67 -6.41 3.39
CA GLU A 67 -14.96 -5.54 2.24
C GLU A 67 -14.03 -4.32 2.22
N ASP A 68 -13.85 -3.68 3.36
CA ASP A 68 -12.96 -2.52 3.45
C ASP A 68 -11.50 -2.92 3.27
N LEU A 69 -11.11 -4.10 3.77
CA LEU A 69 -9.77 -4.61 3.55
C LEU A 69 -9.48 -4.78 2.06
N GLU A 70 -10.43 -5.34 1.32
CA GLU A 70 -10.28 -5.51 -0.13
C GLU A 70 -10.14 -4.17 -0.86
N LYS A 71 -10.83 -3.14 -0.38
CA LYS A 71 -10.66 -1.79 -0.94
C LYS A 71 -9.23 -1.30 -0.75
N ILE A 72 -8.67 -1.50 0.43
CA ILE A 72 -7.30 -1.09 0.72
C ILE A 72 -6.32 -1.87 -0.17
N GLN A 73 -6.50 -3.18 -0.29
CA GLN A 73 -5.67 -4.00 -1.15
C GLN A 73 -5.69 -3.50 -2.60
N ASN A 74 -6.88 -3.18 -3.10
CA ASN A 74 -7.03 -2.68 -4.46
C ASN A 74 -6.36 -1.31 -4.64
N ILE A 75 -6.59 -0.41 -3.70
CA ILE A 75 -6.01 0.94 -3.80
C ILE A 75 -4.49 0.88 -3.79
N LEU A 76 -3.91 0.20 -2.81
CA LEU A 76 -2.46 0.13 -2.68
C LEU A 76 -1.84 -0.72 -3.79
N GLY A 77 -2.39 -1.90 -4.01
CA GLY A 77 -1.80 -2.87 -4.94
C GLY A 77 -1.88 -2.43 -6.39
N LYS A 78 -3.05 -2.02 -6.84
CA LYS A 78 -3.22 -1.63 -8.24
C LYS A 78 -2.39 -0.41 -8.62
N HIS A 79 -2.35 0.58 -7.72
CA HIS A 79 -1.56 1.78 -8.00
C HIS A 79 -0.07 1.47 -8.02
N LEU A 80 0.41 0.65 -7.09
CA LEU A 80 1.82 0.25 -7.09
C LEU A 80 2.20 -0.48 -8.37
N LEU A 81 1.39 -1.45 -8.78
CA LEU A 81 1.67 -2.21 -10.01
C LEU A 81 1.64 -1.31 -11.24
N LYS A 82 0.72 -0.35 -11.26
CA LYS A 82 0.64 0.61 -12.36
C LYS A 82 1.90 1.46 -12.46
N PHE A 83 2.38 1.99 -11.35
CA PHE A 83 3.59 2.81 -11.34
C PHE A 83 4.82 1.99 -11.73
N ALA A 84 4.85 0.72 -11.35
CA ALA A 84 5.95 -0.18 -11.67
C ALA A 84 5.83 -0.79 -13.07
N LYS A 85 4.75 -0.50 -13.79
CA LYS A 85 4.45 -1.05 -15.12
C LYS A 85 4.33 -2.57 -15.09
N LEU A 86 3.73 -3.09 -14.01
CA LEU A 86 3.49 -4.52 -13.82
C LEU A 86 2.00 -4.81 -13.70
N GLU A 87 1.19 -4.12 -14.48
CA GLU A 87 -0.27 -4.20 -14.40
C GLU A 87 -0.83 -5.57 -14.75
N ASP A 88 -0.04 -6.40 -15.44
CA ASP A 88 -0.41 -7.77 -15.76
C ASP A 88 -0.11 -8.75 -14.63
N GLN A 89 0.46 -8.28 -13.53
CA GLN A 89 0.76 -9.10 -12.36
C GLN A 89 -0.22 -8.82 -11.24
N GLN A 90 -0.22 -9.70 -10.25
CA GLN A 90 -1.02 -9.54 -9.05
C GLN A 90 -0.14 -9.72 -7.82
N LEU A 91 -0.46 -8.99 -6.76
CA LEU A 91 0.21 -9.14 -5.49
C LEU A 91 -0.43 -10.28 -4.70
N ASP A 92 0.40 -11.03 -3.99
CA ASP A 92 -0.07 -12.09 -3.11
C ASP A 92 -0.32 -11.51 -1.73
N TRP A 93 -1.57 -11.29 -1.40
CA TRP A 93 -1.96 -10.79 -0.10
C TRP A 93 -2.18 -11.96 0.87
N ASN A 94 -1.56 -11.87 2.03
CA ASN A 94 -1.71 -12.90 3.08
C ASN A 94 -2.92 -12.60 3.96
#